data_b150525b5912242594ac4c8a4e1fa681
#
_entry.id   b150525b5912242594ac4c8a4e1fa681
#
_cell.length_a   1.000
_cell.length_b   1.000
_cell.length_c   1.000
_cell.angle_alpha   90.00
_cell.angle_beta   90.00
_cell.angle_gamma   90.00
#
_symmetry.space_group_name_H-M   'P 1'
#
loop_
_entity.id
_entity.type
_entity.pdbx_description
1 polymer ?
#
loop_
_entity_poly.entity_id
_entity_poly.type
_entity_poly.pdbx_seq_one_letter_code
_entity_poly.pdbx_strand_id
1 'polypeptide(L)'
;MKKVNAYELALRFGVIIEEMEETAKKIDKLDNLRSFKILVGDTSSSKILKTKMEKLEHDYLEIKKVLNNAKVLENALEMNKAIKDLEENEKKLNANKISERQAQKFSEEYDEEYHAAKEILSKLELYVDLQYKNE
;
A
#
# COMPACT_ATOMS: atom_id res chain seq x y z
N MET A 1 20.14 9.13 -2.35
CA MET A 1 18.79 9.37 -2.90
C MET A 1 18.64 8.74 -4.27
N LYS A 2 17.54 8.05 -4.48
CA LYS A 2 17.22 7.41 -5.74
C LYS A 2 16.15 8.20 -6.47
N LYS A 3 16.33 8.37 -7.78
CA LYS A 3 15.34 9.02 -8.65
C LYS A 3 14.28 7.99 -9.07
N VAL A 4 13.02 8.27 -8.81
CA VAL A 4 11.90 7.37 -9.08
C VAL A 4 10.78 8.15 -9.76
N ASN A 5 10.11 7.51 -10.73
CA ASN A 5 8.92 8.06 -11.34
C ASN A 5 7.79 8.15 -10.30
N ALA A 6 7.06 9.25 -10.29
CA ALA A 6 6.01 9.46 -9.29
C ALA A 6 4.90 8.41 -9.36
N TYR A 7 4.60 7.87 -10.55
CA TYR A 7 3.64 6.77 -10.70
C TYR A 7 4.12 5.51 -9.96
N GLU A 8 5.38 5.13 -10.18
CA GLU A 8 5.97 3.97 -9.48
C GLU A 8 6.02 4.19 -7.97
N LEU A 9 6.34 5.42 -7.55
CA LEU A 9 6.38 5.78 -6.13
C LEU A 9 4.98 5.69 -5.50
N ALA A 10 3.94 6.14 -6.21
CA ALA A 10 2.57 6.04 -5.74
C ALA A 10 2.11 4.58 -5.60
N LEU A 11 2.48 3.71 -6.54
CA LEU A 11 2.22 2.27 -6.43
C LEU A 11 2.92 1.67 -5.21
N ARG A 12 4.17 2.02 -5.00
CA ARG A 12 4.94 1.57 -3.84
C ARG A 12 4.33 2.07 -2.52
N PHE A 13 3.80 3.28 -2.52
CA PHE A 13 3.08 3.83 -1.37
C PHE A 13 1.90 2.94 -0.97
N GLY A 14 1.11 2.50 -1.94
CA GLY A 14 0.00 1.58 -1.71
C GLY A 14 0.46 0.23 -1.16
N VAL A 15 1.54 -0.34 -1.72
CA VAL A 15 2.12 -1.60 -1.25
C VAL A 15 2.63 -1.47 0.18
N ILE A 16 3.29 -0.36 0.51
CA ILE A 16 3.81 -0.12 1.86
C ILE A 16 2.66 -0.04 2.88
N ILE A 17 1.57 0.62 2.55
CA ILE A 17 0.39 0.69 3.42
C ILE A 17 -0.16 -0.72 3.70
N GLU A 18 -0.31 -1.55 2.66
CA GLU A 18 -0.76 -2.94 2.81
C GLU A 18 0.20 -3.77 3.66
N GLU A 19 1.50 -3.64 3.43
CA GLU A 19 2.53 -4.34 4.20
C GLU A 19 2.52 -3.91 5.67
N MET A 20 2.29 -2.63 5.95
CA MET A 20 2.14 -2.12 7.31
C MET A 20 0.94 -2.75 8.02
N GLU A 21 -0.20 -2.83 7.34
CA GLU A 21 -1.42 -3.44 7.88
C GLU A 21 -1.20 -4.93 8.20
N GLU A 22 -0.60 -5.67 7.27
CA GLU A 22 -0.30 -7.09 7.45
C GLU A 22 0.71 -7.32 8.58
N THR A 23 1.75 -6.49 8.63
CA THR A 23 2.78 -6.59 9.67
C THR A 23 2.20 -6.28 11.04
N ALA A 24 1.33 -5.27 11.14
CA ALA A 24 0.62 -4.93 12.38
C ALA A 24 -0.23 -6.11 12.87
N LYS A 25 -0.94 -6.78 11.98
CA LYS A 25 -1.75 -7.97 12.31
C LYS A 25 -0.88 -9.11 12.82
N LYS A 26 0.28 -9.33 12.21
CA LYS A 26 1.22 -10.36 12.66
C LYS A 26 1.80 -10.07 14.04
N ILE A 27 2.12 -8.80 14.31
CA ILE A 27 2.61 -8.36 15.62
C ILE A 27 1.53 -8.58 16.67
N ASP A 28 0.28 -8.21 16.40
CA ASP A 28 -0.84 -8.42 17.31
C ASP A 28 -1.05 -9.90 17.62
N LYS A 29 -0.96 -10.77 16.63
CA LYS A 29 -1.06 -12.23 16.83
C LYS A 29 0.06 -12.76 17.72
N LEU A 30 1.27 -12.29 17.53
CA LEU A 30 2.41 -12.71 18.37
C LEU A 30 2.28 -12.20 19.81
N ASP A 31 1.82 -10.98 19.99
CA ASP A 31 1.60 -10.41 21.31
C ASP A 31 0.48 -11.16 22.05
N ASN A 32 -0.58 -11.55 21.35
CA ASN A 32 -1.64 -12.38 21.93
C ASN A 32 -1.14 -13.79 22.27
N LEU A 33 -0.29 -14.38 21.45
CA LEU A 33 0.35 -15.68 21.73
C LEU A 33 1.34 -15.58 22.89
N ARG A 34 1.99 -14.45 23.07
CA ARG A 34 2.90 -14.20 24.19
C ARG A 34 2.23 -14.27 25.53
N SER A 35 0.96 -13.85 25.64
CA SER A 35 0.22 -13.96 26.89
C SER A 35 0.06 -15.43 27.34
N PHE A 36 0.12 -16.37 26.39
CA PHE A 36 0.11 -17.81 26.64
C PHE A 36 1.51 -18.43 26.73
N LYS A 37 2.54 -17.79 26.13
CA LYS A 37 3.89 -18.32 26.02
C LYS A 37 4.96 -17.52 26.71
N ILE A 38 4.61 -16.78 27.74
CA ILE A 38 5.56 -15.99 28.56
C ILE A 38 6.74 -16.85 29.05
N LEU A 39 6.57 -18.17 29.08
CA LEU A 39 7.57 -19.12 29.54
C LEU A 39 8.52 -19.63 28.43
N VAL A 40 8.29 -19.36 27.16
CA VAL A 40 9.07 -19.96 26.06
C VAL A 40 10.06 -18.99 25.41
N GLY A 41 10.02 -17.71 25.75
CA GLY A 41 11.10 -16.76 25.47
C GLY A 41 11.51 -16.51 24.03
N ASP A 42 10.66 -16.81 23.03
CA ASP A 42 10.98 -16.48 21.64
C ASP A 42 10.60 -15.04 21.32
N THR A 43 11.55 -14.13 21.50
CA THR A 43 11.40 -12.72 21.19
C THR A 43 11.92 -12.36 19.81
N SER A 44 12.61 -13.27 19.12
CA SER A 44 13.28 -12.98 17.84
C SER A 44 12.30 -12.63 16.71
N SER A 45 11.22 -13.40 16.56
CA SER A 45 10.20 -13.15 15.53
C SER A 45 9.52 -11.80 15.70
N SER A 46 9.19 -11.44 16.94
CA SER A 46 8.58 -10.14 17.27
C SER A 46 9.54 -8.98 16.96
N LYS A 47 10.82 -9.15 17.26
CA LYS A 47 11.86 -8.14 17.01
C LYS A 47 12.05 -7.91 15.51
N ILE A 48 12.05 -8.97 14.72
CA ILE A 48 12.17 -8.90 13.26
C ILE A 48 10.97 -8.13 12.67
N LEU A 49 9.75 -8.44 13.12
CA LEU A 49 8.54 -7.77 12.66
C LEU A 49 8.52 -6.29 13.06
N LYS A 50 8.97 -5.97 14.26
CA LYS A 50 9.06 -4.58 14.72
C LYS A 50 10.08 -3.78 13.92
N THR A 51 11.23 -4.37 13.60
CA THR A 51 12.24 -3.76 12.75
C THR A 51 11.71 -3.52 11.34
N LYS A 52 10.99 -4.50 10.78
CA LYS A 52 10.30 -4.36 9.50
C LYS A 52 9.30 -3.20 9.53
N MET A 53 8.49 -3.12 10.58
CA MET A 53 7.50 -2.05 10.75
C MET A 53 8.16 -0.68 10.81
N GLU A 54 9.28 -0.53 11.52
CA GLU A 54 10.01 0.73 11.60
C GLU A 54 10.48 1.20 10.22
N LYS A 55 10.98 0.29 9.40
CA LYS A 55 11.41 0.60 8.02
C LYS A 55 10.22 0.99 7.15
N LEU A 56 9.10 0.28 7.28
CA LEU A 56 7.88 0.59 6.55
C LEU A 56 7.32 1.96 6.94
N GLU A 57 7.30 2.28 8.23
CA GLU A 57 6.86 3.58 8.73
C GLU A 57 7.75 4.70 8.22
N HIS A 58 9.06 4.49 8.21
CA HIS A 58 10.01 5.46 7.66
C HIS A 58 9.68 5.74 6.19
N ASP A 59 9.52 4.69 5.40
CA ASP A 59 9.25 4.82 3.97
C ASP A 59 7.87 5.43 3.70
N TYR A 60 6.87 5.07 4.50
CA TYR A 60 5.54 5.68 4.44
C TYR A 60 5.61 7.20 4.60
N LEU A 61 6.29 7.66 5.65
CA LEU A 61 6.44 9.10 5.92
C LEU A 61 7.27 9.80 4.85
N GLU A 62 8.34 9.16 4.38
CA GLU A 62 9.21 9.71 3.33
C GLU A 62 8.44 9.88 2.02
N ILE A 63 7.73 8.85 1.56
CA ILE A 63 6.95 8.90 0.34
C ILE A 63 5.84 9.94 0.45
N LYS A 64 5.12 9.94 1.56
CA LYS A 64 4.06 10.91 1.82
C LYS A 64 4.56 12.35 1.73
N LYS A 65 5.71 12.62 2.35
CA LYS A 65 6.37 13.92 2.32
C LYS A 65 6.76 14.32 0.89
N VAL A 66 7.39 13.43 0.14
CA VAL A 66 7.85 13.68 -1.23
C VAL A 66 6.66 13.95 -2.16
N LEU A 67 5.62 13.13 -2.09
CA LEU A 67 4.41 13.30 -2.90
C LEU A 67 3.67 14.58 -2.54
N ASN A 68 3.61 14.92 -1.25
CA ASN A 68 2.95 16.14 -0.80
C ASN A 68 3.71 17.40 -1.26
N ASN A 69 5.03 17.38 -1.17
CA ASN A 69 5.88 18.48 -1.63
C ASN A 69 5.75 18.71 -3.14
N ALA A 70 5.56 17.65 -3.91
CA ALA A 70 5.33 17.70 -5.35
C ALA A 70 3.87 18.02 -5.70
N LYS A 71 2.97 18.15 -4.72
CA LYS A 71 1.55 18.44 -4.87
C LYS A 71 0.79 17.36 -5.65
N VAL A 72 1.22 16.11 -5.53
CA VAL A 72 0.59 14.95 -6.20
C VAL A 72 0.14 13.86 -5.21
N LEU A 73 0.15 14.16 -3.92
CA LEU A 73 -0.29 13.19 -2.91
C LEU A 73 -1.74 12.75 -3.13
N GLU A 74 -2.63 13.69 -3.41
CA GLU A 74 -4.05 13.37 -3.68
C GLU A 74 -4.20 12.47 -4.90
N ASN A 75 -3.44 12.73 -5.96
CA ASN A 75 -3.45 11.90 -7.16
C ASN A 75 -2.99 10.47 -6.86
N ALA A 76 -1.97 10.32 -6.02
CA ALA A 76 -1.47 9.02 -5.58
C ALA A 76 -2.54 8.27 -4.76
N LEU A 77 -3.21 8.96 -3.84
CA LEU A 77 -4.27 8.38 -3.02
C LEU A 77 -5.49 7.97 -3.87
N GLU A 78 -5.90 8.82 -4.81
CA GLU A 78 -7.00 8.53 -5.74
C GLU A 78 -6.69 7.31 -6.61
N MET A 79 -5.48 7.23 -7.13
CA MET A 79 -5.05 6.10 -7.95
C MET A 79 -5.07 4.79 -7.15
N ASN A 80 -4.54 4.78 -5.93
CA ASN A 80 -4.53 3.60 -5.07
C ASN A 80 -5.94 3.19 -4.66
N LYS A 81 -6.82 4.16 -4.42
CA LYS A 81 -8.23 3.89 -4.14
C LYS A 81 -8.92 3.24 -5.35
N ALA A 82 -8.69 3.77 -6.55
CA ALA A 82 -9.25 3.20 -7.77
C ALA A 82 -8.77 1.77 -8.00
N ILE A 83 -7.49 1.48 -7.79
CA ILE A 83 -6.93 0.13 -7.89
C ILE A 83 -7.64 -0.82 -6.92
N LYS A 84 -7.80 -0.39 -5.68
CA LYS A 84 -8.45 -1.18 -4.63
C LYS A 84 -9.92 -1.45 -4.96
N ASP A 85 -10.63 -0.45 -5.44
CA ASP A 85 -12.04 -0.57 -5.82
C ASP A 85 -12.21 -1.49 -7.04
N LEU A 86 -11.29 -1.45 -8.01
CA LEU A 86 -11.27 -2.37 -9.14
C LEU A 86 -11.05 -3.82 -8.69
N GLU A 87 -10.12 -4.04 -7.77
CA GLU A 87 -9.87 -5.37 -7.20
C GLU A 87 -11.09 -5.92 -6.46
N GLU A 88 -11.76 -5.09 -5.66
CA GLU A 88 -12.97 -5.48 -4.95
C GLU A 88 -14.11 -5.79 -5.91
N ASN A 89 -14.25 -5.00 -6.98
CA ASN A 89 -15.26 -5.22 -8.01
C ASN A 89 -15.06 -6.58 -8.68
N GLU A 90 -13.82 -6.93 -9.02
CA GLU A 90 -13.46 -8.22 -9.60
C GLU A 90 -13.81 -9.37 -8.64
N LYS A 91 -13.50 -9.21 -7.36
CA LYS A 91 -13.84 -10.21 -6.32
C LYS A 91 -15.35 -10.42 -6.21
N LYS A 92 -16.13 -9.34 -6.26
CA LYS A 92 -17.59 -9.40 -6.21
C LYS A 92 -18.17 -10.12 -7.43
N LEU A 93 -17.61 -9.85 -8.61
CA LEU A 93 -18.00 -10.53 -9.84
C LEU A 93 -17.72 -12.03 -9.75
N ASN A 94 -16.51 -12.41 -9.33
CA ASN A 94 -16.09 -13.80 -9.18
C ASN A 94 -16.90 -14.56 -8.12
N ALA A 95 -17.39 -13.84 -7.09
CA ALA A 95 -18.24 -14.41 -6.05
C ALA A 95 -19.74 -14.38 -6.41
N ASN A 96 -20.10 -14.00 -7.62
CA ASN A 96 -21.49 -13.86 -8.12
C ASN A 96 -22.35 -12.90 -7.28
N LYS A 97 -21.73 -11.93 -6.62
CA LYS A 97 -22.44 -10.91 -5.83
C LYS A 97 -23.00 -9.77 -6.67
N ILE A 98 -22.44 -9.57 -7.86
CA ILE A 98 -22.87 -8.57 -8.83
C ILE A 98 -22.93 -9.21 -10.22
N SER A 99 -23.71 -8.63 -11.12
CA SER A 99 -23.79 -9.07 -12.52
C SER A 99 -22.57 -8.56 -13.32
N GLU A 100 -22.28 -9.21 -14.44
CA GLU A 100 -21.22 -8.77 -15.36
C GLU A 100 -21.44 -7.33 -15.84
N ARG A 101 -22.71 -6.96 -16.08
CA ARG A 101 -23.08 -5.61 -16.51
C ARG A 101 -22.74 -4.57 -15.44
N GLN A 102 -23.05 -4.86 -14.17
CA GLN A 102 -22.71 -3.99 -13.05
C GLN A 102 -21.20 -3.88 -12.89
N ALA A 103 -20.49 -5.01 -12.96
CA ALA A 103 -19.03 -5.04 -12.87
C ALA A 103 -18.36 -4.20 -13.95
N GLN A 104 -18.84 -4.29 -15.20
CA GLN A 104 -18.32 -3.52 -16.32
C GLN A 104 -18.55 -2.02 -16.13
N LYS A 105 -19.73 -1.64 -15.66
CA LYS A 105 -20.05 -0.23 -15.42
C LYS A 105 -19.16 0.39 -14.36
N PHE A 106 -18.93 -0.28 -13.24
CA PHE A 106 -18.03 0.18 -12.19
C PHE A 106 -16.58 0.21 -12.65
N SER A 107 -16.17 -0.81 -13.41
CA SER A 107 -14.82 -0.90 -13.96
C SER A 107 -14.49 0.29 -14.86
N GLU A 108 -15.40 0.70 -15.73
CA GLU A 108 -15.22 1.86 -16.61
C GLU A 108 -15.02 3.15 -15.81
N GLU A 109 -15.80 3.35 -14.75
CA GLU A 109 -15.69 4.53 -13.88
C GLU A 109 -14.35 4.59 -13.15
N TYR A 110 -13.93 3.50 -12.53
CA TYR A 110 -12.66 3.44 -11.80
C TYR A 110 -11.45 3.48 -12.73
N ASP A 111 -11.56 2.92 -13.92
CA ASP A 111 -10.50 2.98 -14.94
C ASP A 111 -10.23 4.42 -15.37
N GLU A 112 -11.25 5.25 -15.52
CA GLU A 112 -11.08 6.67 -15.85
C GLU A 112 -10.31 7.40 -14.75
N GLU A 113 -10.67 7.19 -13.49
CA GLU A 113 -9.98 7.77 -12.34
C GLU A 113 -8.53 7.31 -12.27
N TYR A 114 -8.30 6.03 -12.47
CA TYR A 114 -6.95 5.44 -12.47
C TYR A 114 -6.07 6.07 -13.55
N HIS A 115 -6.55 6.12 -14.80
CA HIS A 115 -5.78 6.64 -15.92
C HIS A 115 -5.51 8.14 -15.81
N ALA A 116 -6.46 8.92 -15.30
CA ALA A 116 -6.27 10.34 -15.07
C ALA A 116 -5.15 10.61 -14.06
N ALA A 117 -5.16 9.90 -12.94
CA ALA A 117 -4.11 10.00 -11.93
C ALA A 117 -2.76 9.51 -12.45
N LYS A 118 -2.75 8.38 -13.17
CA LYS A 118 -1.54 7.82 -13.77
C LYS A 118 -0.87 8.80 -14.74
N GLU A 119 -1.65 9.48 -15.57
CA GLU A 119 -1.13 10.45 -16.53
C GLU A 119 -0.39 11.60 -15.83
N ILE A 120 -0.97 12.13 -14.76
CA ILE A 120 -0.37 13.20 -13.96
C ILE A 120 0.93 12.72 -13.30
N LEU A 121 0.88 11.56 -12.64
CA LEU A 121 2.02 11.01 -11.90
C LEU A 121 3.16 10.59 -12.81
N SER A 122 2.86 10.03 -13.98
CA SER A 122 3.88 9.53 -14.91
C SER A 122 4.79 10.62 -15.49
N LYS A 123 4.36 11.87 -15.42
CA LYS A 123 5.14 13.01 -15.94
C LYS A 123 6.17 13.55 -14.95
N LEU A 124 6.15 13.08 -13.71
CA LEU A 124 7.02 13.59 -12.65
C LEU A 124 8.06 12.56 -12.24
N GLU A 125 9.27 13.04 -11.97
CA GLU A 125 10.31 12.24 -11.35
C GLU A 125 10.68 12.85 -10.02
N LEU A 126 10.82 12.02 -9.00
CA LEU A 126 11.03 12.45 -7.62
C LEU A 126 12.24 11.73 -7.03
N TYR A 127 12.87 12.36 -6.05
CA TYR A 127 13.99 11.78 -5.31
C TYR A 127 13.51 11.30 -3.95
N VAL A 128 13.79 10.03 -3.64
CA VAL A 128 13.40 9.41 -2.37
C VAL A 128 14.54 8.60 -1.79
N ASP A 129 14.53 8.45 -0.48
CA ASP A 129 15.46 7.61 0.26
C ASP A 129 14.63 6.56 1.04
N LEU A 130 14.55 5.35 0.48
CA LEU A 130 13.75 4.27 1.03
C LEU A 130 14.64 3.24 1.74
N GLN A 131 14.16 2.75 2.88
CA GLN A 131 14.85 1.76 3.70
C GLN A 131 14.32 0.34 3.53
N TYR A 132 13.02 0.20 3.28
CA TYR A 132 12.41 -1.11 3.10
C TYR A 132 12.61 -1.60 1.67
N LYS A 133 13.23 -2.77 1.57
CA LYS A 133 13.40 -3.43 0.27
C LYS A 133 12.44 -4.62 0.22
N ASN A 134 11.57 -4.59 -0.76
CA ASN A 134 10.66 -5.68 -1.05
C ASN A 134 11.42 -6.70 -1.90
N GLU A 135 11.93 -7.73 -1.24
CA GLU A 135 12.57 -8.84 -1.92
C GLU A 135 11.56 -9.92 -2.27
#